data_9acc2cacf6730cc4aec16b022e70cd7e
#
_entry.id   9acc2cacf6730cc4aec16b022e70cd7e
#
_cell.length_a   1.000
_cell.length_b   1.000
_cell.length_c   1.000
_cell.angle_alpha   90.00
_cell.angle_beta   90.00
_cell.angle_gamma   90.00
#
_symmetry.space_group_name_H-M   'P 1'
#
loop_
_entity.id
_entity.type
_entity.pdbx_description
1 polymer ?
#
loop_
_entity_poly.entity_id
_entity_poly.type
_entity_poly.pdbx_seq_one_letter_code
_entity_poly.pdbx_strand_id
1 'polypeptide(L)'
;RQRQMCIRDRCYLCRSKTTVLAGGRRRITDRLRFCARCEKIICDMEDKRLKATARLLEVMNTLRRECPWDREQTFDSLRSNTIEETYELADAITDHNMEGIKEELGDLLLHVVFYSKLGEEEGAFDFGDVADALCDKLIYRHPHVYGDIHANTPDQVKENWEALKLRKKNRRSGTLGGVPRSLPAMVKAYRMGEKA
;
A
#
# COMPACT_ATOMS: atom_id res chain seq x y z
N ARG A 1 -22.34 -9.30 -12.43
CA ARG A 1 -21.63 -10.61 -12.31
C ARG A 1 -20.64 -10.84 -13.45
N GLN A 2 -20.94 -10.53 -14.71
CA GLN A 2 -20.01 -10.74 -15.85
C GLN A 2 -18.78 -9.80 -15.84
N ARG A 3 -18.84 -8.60 -15.25
CA ARG A 3 -17.68 -7.69 -15.15
C ARG A 3 -16.64 -8.13 -14.09
N GLN A 4 -17.09 -8.76 -13.01
CA GLN A 4 -16.18 -9.30 -11.97
C GLN A 4 -15.41 -10.53 -12.44
N MET A 5 -16.01 -11.43 -13.23
CA MET A 5 -15.33 -12.58 -13.82
C MET A 5 -14.17 -12.19 -14.74
N CYS A 6 -14.28 -11.05 -15.46
CA CYS A 6 -13.24 -10.63 -16.40
C CYS A 6 -11.94 -10.15 -15.75
N ILE A 7 -12.00 -9.62 -14.53
CA ILE A 7 -10.82 -9.21 -13.73
C ILE A 7 -10.17 -10.44 -13.09
N ARG A 8 -10.99 -11.42 -12.67
CA ARG A 8 -10.55 -12.60 -11.94
C ARG A 8 -9.74 -13.57 -12.78
N ASP A 9 -10.13 -13.81 -14.05
CA ASP A 9 -9.58 -14.90 -14.87
C ASP A 9 -8.46 -14.52 -15.82
N ARG A 10 -8.25 -13.22 -16.13
CA ARG A 10 -7.30 -12.79 -17.16
C ARG A 10 -6.02 -12.15 -16.63
N CYS A 11 -6.03 -11.51 -15.47
CA CYS A 11 -4.79 -11.00 -14.85
C CYS A 11 -3.93 -12.14 -14.30
N TYR A 12 -4.53 -13.23 -13.83
CA TYR A 12 -3.80 -14.42 -13.36
C TYR A 12 -3.11 -15.18 -14.50
N LEU A 13 -3.71 -15.25 -15.69
CA LEU A 13 -3.16 -15.95 -16.86
C LEU A 13 -1.99 -15.18 -17.54
N CYS A 14 -1.90 -13.87 -17.38
CA CYS A 14 -0.75 -13.11 -17.87
C CYS A 14 0.52 -13.34 -17.02
N ARG A 15 0.40 -13.75 -15.75
CA ARG A 15 1.54 -14.08 -14.88
C ARG A 15 2.18 -15.45 -15.16
N SER A 16 1.50 -16.35 -15.86
CA SER A 16 1.95 -17.75 -15.99
C SER A 16 2.74 -18.10 -17.27
N LYS A 17 3.03 -17.15 -18.14
CA LYS A 17 3.88 -17.39 -19.32
C LYS A 17 5.28 -16.80 -19.15
N THR A 18 6.02 -17.34 -18.18
CA THR A 18 7.47 -17.14 -18.13
C THR A 18 8.11 -18.18 -19.04
N THR A 19 8.40 -17.83 -20.28
CA THR A 19 9.25 -18.65 -21.16
C THR A 19 10.68 -18.46 -20.69
N VAL A 20 11.26 -19.51 -20.13
CA VAL A 20 12.67 -19.57 -19.77
C VAL A 20 13.47 -19.71 -21.07
N LEU A 21 14.12 -18.63 -21.53
CA LEU A 21 15.15 -18.71 -22.55
C LEU A 21 16.51 -18.95 -21.87
N ALA A 22 17.23 -19.95 -22.37
CA ALA A 22 18.57 -20.30 -21.94
C ALA A 22 19.53 -19.12 -22.18
N GLY A 23 20.16 -18.61 -21.11
CA GLY A 23 21.17 -17.55 -21.21
C GLY A 23 20.99 -16.42 -20.19
N GLY A 24 21.30 -16.69 -18.99
CA GLY A 24 21.35 -15.94 -17.73
C GLY A 24 21.63 -14.43 -17.70
N ARG A 25 20.82 -13.57 -18.35
CA ARG A 25 20.76 -12.14 -17.99
C ARG A 25 19.30 -11.69 -18.00
N ARG A 26 18.74 -11.48 -16.81
CA ARG A 26 17.41 -10.86 -16.64
C ARG A 26 17.52 -9.36 -16.95
N ARG A 27 16.98 -8.92 -18.07
CA ARG A 27 16.67 -7.50 -18.28
C ARG A 27 15.34 -7.20 -17.58
N ILE A 28 15.34 -6.15 -16.77
CA ILE A 28 14.20 -5.63 -15.98
C ILE A 28 13.09 -5.01 -16.88
N THR A 29 13.11 -5.24 -18.18
CA THR A 29 12.15 -4.67 -19.15
C THR A 29 10.87 -5.48 -19.36
N ASP A 30 10.68 -6.60 -18.66
CA ASP A 30 9.47 -7.43 -18.76
C ASP A 30 8.46 -7.24 -17.60
N ARG A 31 8.56 -6.13 -16.86
CA ARG A 31 7.51 -5.72 -15.94
C ARG A 31 6.34 -5.13 -16.73
N LEU A 32 5.23 -5.85 -16.69
CA LEU A 32 3.91 -5.38 -17.10
C LEU A 32 3.67 -5.25 -18.62
N ARG A 33 3.69 -6.36 -19.36
CA ARG A 33 2.77 -6.44 -20.49
C ARG A 33 1.35 -6.65 -19.94
N PHE A 34 0.72 -5.55 -19.58
CA PHE A 34 -0.74 -5.52 -19.49
C PHE A 34 -1.29 -6.02 -20.82
N CYS A 35 -2.23 -6.95 -20.79
CA CYS A 35 -2.94 -7.31 -21.99
C CYS A 35 -3.50 -6.01 -22.61
N ALA A 36 -3.42 -5.84 -23.93
CA ALA A 36 -3.88 -4.65 -24.65
C ALA A 36 -5.29 -4.18 -24.25
N ARG A 37 -6.09 -5.07 -23.67
CA ARG A 37 -7.42 -4.79 -23.12
C ARG A 37 -7.36 -4.16 -21.72
N CYS A 38 -6.37 -4.48 -20.90
CA CYS A 38 -6.14 -3.82 -19.60
C CYS A 38 -5.55 -2.43 -19.81
N GLU A 39 -4.65 -2.25 -20.78
CA GLU A 39 -4.14 -0.94 -21.18
C GLU A 39 -5.26 -0.04 -21.70
N LYS A 40 -6.18 -0.59 -22.50
CA LYS A 40 -7.35 0.14 -23.01
C LYS A 40 -8.33 0.52 -21.88
N ILE A 41 -8.54 -0.36 -20.89
CA ILE A 41 -9.40 -0.06 -19.73
C ILE A 41 -8.77 1.03 -18.86
N ILE A 42 -7.45 1.06 -18.71
CA ILE A 42 -6.75 2.10 -17.96
C ILE A 42 -6.70 3.41 -18.76
N CYS A 43 -6.52 3.34 -20.07
CA CYS A 43 -6.46 4.50 -20.96
C CYS A 43 -7.85 5.14 -21.20
N ASP A 44 -8.93 4.33 -21.25
CA ASP A 44 -10.31 4.80 -21.36
C ASP A 44 -10.94 5.22 -20.01
N MET A 45 -10.26 4.98 -18.89
CA MET A 45 -10.76 5.43 -17.59
C MET A 45 -10.47 6.93 -17.42
N GLU A 46 -11.42 7.77 -17.80
CA GLU A 46 -11.52 9.16 -17.33
C GLU A 46 -11.82 9.22 -15.81
N ASP A 47 -11.18 8.34 -15.04
CA ASP A 47 -11.44 8.30 -13.61
C ASP A 47 -10.84 9.54 -12.93
N LYS A 48 -11.72 10.35 -12.38
CA LYS A 48 -11.38 11.55 -11.60
C LYS A 48 -10.30 11.24 -10.54
N ARG A 49 -10.32 10.05 -9.94
CA ARG A 49 -9.39 9.65 -8.89
C ARG A 49 -7.97 9.46 -9.42
N LEU A 50 -7.82 8.87 -10.60
CA LEU A 50 -6.51 8.72 -11.26
C LEU A 50 -5.93 10.07 -11.66
N LYS A 51 -6.77 10.97 -12.21
CA LYS A 51 -6.35 12.35 -12.55
C LYS A 51 -5.91 13.12 -11.29
N ALA A 52 -6.64 12.98 -10.19
CA ALA A 52 -6.28 13.61 -8.91
C ALA A 52 -4.96 13.07 -8.35
N THR A 53 -4.75 11.74 -8.41
CA THR A 53 -3.50 11.11 -7.96
C THR A 53 -2.31 11.59 -8.81
N ALA A 54 -2.44 11.59 -10.13
CA ALA A 54 -1.39 12.09 -11.03
C ALA A 54 -1.04 13.56 -10.74
N ARG A 55 -2.06 14.40 -10.51
CA ARG A 55 -1.86 15.81 -10.12
C ARG A 55 -1.13 15.94 -8.79
N LEU A 56 -1.48 15.13 -7.79
CA LEU A 56 -0.82 15.15 -6.49
C LEU A 56 0.67 14.80 -6.59
N LEU A 57 1.01 13.78 -7.36
CA LEU A 57 2.41 13.39 -7.60
C LEU A 57 3.20 14.51 -8.30
N GLU A 58 2.60 15.19 -9.28
CA GLU A 58 3.25 16.31 -9.96
C GLU A 58 3.43 17.53 -9.06
N VAL A 59 2.45 17.82 -8.19
CA VAL A 59 2.57 18.87 -7.16
C VAL A 59 3.74 18.56 -6.23
N MET A 60 3.87 17.32 -5.75
CA MET A 60 5.00 16.91 -4.89
C MET A 60 6.34 17.06 -5.60
N ASN A 61 6.45 16.64 -6.86
CA ASN A 61 7.66 16.84 -7.66
C ASN A 61 8.06 18.31 -7.76
N THR A 62 7.07 19.19 -7.93
CA THR A 62 7.29 20.62 -8.01
C THR A 62 7.74 21.20 -6.67
N LEU A 63 7.09 20.82 -5.58
CA LEU A 63 7.45 21.26 -4.22
C LEU A 63 8.89 20.83 -3.87
N ARG A 64 9.26 19.58 -4.10
CA ARG A 64 10.63 19.10 -3.85
C ARG A 64 11.68 19.86 -4.65
N ARG A 65 11.35 20.34 -5.84
CA ARG A 65 12.26 21.10 -6.68
C ARG A 65 12.32 22.58 -6.31
N GLU A 66 11.21 23.19 -5.96
CA GLU A 66 11.06 24.65 -5.90
C GLU A 66 10.91 25.21 -4.48
N CYS A 67 10.29 24.47 -3.56
CA CYS A 67 10.10 24.93 -2.19
C CYS A 67 11.35 24.66 -1.33
N PRO A 68 11.96 25.69 -0.72
CA PRO A 68 13.14 25.51 0.12
C PRO A 68 12.91 24.59 1.33
N TRP A 69 11.73 24.68 1.95
CA TRP A 69 11.38 23.85 3.10
C TRP A 69 11.22 22.39 2.70
N ASP A 70 10.48 22.10 1.63
CA ASP A 70 10.27 20.71 1.17
C ASP A 70 11.58 20.06 0.76
N ARG A 71 12.51 20.79 0.14
CA ARG A 71 13.83 20.28 -0.26
C ARG A 71 14.69 19.79 0.89
N GLU A 72 14.54 20.35 2.08
CA GLU A 72 15.34 20.01 3.25
C GLU A 72 14.76 18.82 4.02
N GLN A 73 13.51 18.42 3.74
CA GLN A 73 12.87 17.35 4.48
C GLN A 73 13.51 15.99 4.19
N THR A 74 13.55 15.17 5.24
CA THR A 74 14.08 13.81 5.26
C THR A 74 13.06 12.86 5.87
N PHE A 75 13.30 11.54 5.79
CA PHE A 75 12.49 10.54 6.49
C PHE A 75 12.38 10.83 8.00
N ASP A 76 13.48 11.28 8.61
CA ASP A 76 13.52 11.55 10.05
C ASP A 76 12.80 12.84 10.43
N SER A 77 12.93 13.90 9.64
CA SER A 77 12.29 15.19 9.93
C SER A 77 10.77 15.11 9.86
N LEU A 78 10.22 14.34 8.91
CA LEU A 78 8.78 14.18 8.72
C LEU A 78 8.13 13.17 9.67
N ARG A 79 8.91 12.37 10.39
CA ARG A 79 8.38 11.28 11.21
C ARG A 79 7.45 11.76 12.33
N SER A 80 7.79 12.88 12.98
CA SER A 80 6.95 13.46 14.04
C SER A 80 5.59 13.89 13.51
N ASN A 81 5.60 14.62 12.41
CA ASN A 81 4.38 15.12 11.76
C ASN A 81 3.46 13.95 11.34
N THR A 82 4.02 12.89 10.76
CA THR A 82 3.22 11.69 10.43
C THR A 82 2.50 11.09 11.64
N ILE A 83 3.12 11.14 12.82
CA ILE A 83 2.49 10.66 14.05
C ILE A 83 1.37 11.60 14.49
N GLU A 84 1.60 12.91 14.39
CA GLU A 84 0.64 13.96 14.70
C GLU A 84 -0.62 13.82 13.84
N GLU A 85 -0.49 13.80 12.51
CA GLU A 85 -1.62 13.60 11.59
C GLU A 85 -2.41 12.30 11.88
N THR A 86 -1.72 11.26 12.36
CA THR A 86 -2.39 10.01 12.75
C THR A 86 -3.29 10.22 13.97
N TYR A 87 -2.89 11.05 14.93
CA TYR A 87 -3.70 11.38 16.10
C TYR A 87 -4.84 12.34 15.75
N GLU A 88 -4.61 13.33 14.92
CA GLU A 88 -5.62 14.27 14.44
C GLU A 88 -6.71 13.53 13.67
N LEU A 89 -6.34 12.56 12.80
CA LEU A 89 -7.31 11.66 12.19
C LEU A 89 -8.09 10.85 13.23
N ALA A 90 -7.44 10.35 14.28
CA ALA A 90 -8.14 9.59 15.32
C ALA A 90 -9.14 10.45 16.09
N ASP A 91 -8.82 11.70 16.37
CA ASP A 91 -9.71 12.66 17.02
C ASP A 91 -10.88 13.02 16.09
N ALA A 92 -10.62 13.33 14.81
CA ALA A 92 -11.68 13.60 13.83
C ALA A 92 -12.66 12.42 13.67
N ILE A 93 -12.17 11.17 13.74
CA ILE A 93 -13.00 9.95 13.72
C ILE A 93 -13.86 9.87 14.99
N THR A 94 -13.28 10.15 16.16
CA THR A 94 -13.98 10.12 17.46
C THR A 94 -15.11 11.14 17.50
N ASP A 95 -14.87 12.32 16.93
CA ASP A 95 -15.83 13.41 16.85
C ASP A 95 -16.86 13.26 15.72
N HIS A 96 -16.76 12.19 14.93
CA HIS A 96 -17.57 11.96 13.73
C HIS A 96 -17.54 13.14 12.73
N ASN A 97 -16.44 13.87 12.69
CA ASN A 97 -16.24 15.03 11.82
C ASN A 97 -15.75 14.59 10.42
N MET A 98 -16.69 14.44 9.48
CA MET A 98 -16.38 13.94 8.12
C MET A 98 -15.47 14.88 7.32
N GLU A 99 -15.55 16.20 7.54
CA GLU A 99 -14.66 17.16 6.86
C GLU A 99 -13.25 17.06 7.46
N GLY A 100 -13.09 16.99 8.78
CA GLY A 100 -11.82 16.74 9.44
C GLY A 100 -11.22 15.40 9.01
N ILE A 101 -11.99 14.31 8.99
CA ILE A 101 -11.51 13.00 8.48
C ILE A 101 -10.95 13.12 7.05
N LYS A 102 -11.60 13.90 6.19
CA LYS A 102 -11.13 14.11 4.81
C LYS A 102 -9.82 14.89 4.77
N GLU A 103 -9.69 15.91 5.62
CA GLU A 103 -8.50 16.74 5.75
C GLU A 103 -7.32 15.90 6.22
N GLU A 104 -7.45 15.21 7.35
CA GLU A 104 -6.38 14.39 7.93
C GLU A 104 -5.99 13.18 7.06
N LEU A 105 -6.94 12.61 6.32
CA LEU A 105 -6.61 11.62 5.28
C LEU A 105 -5.78 12.23 4.16
N GLY A 106 -5.98 13.50 3.84
CA GLY A 106 -5.16 14.26 2.88
C GLY A 106 -3.73 14.41 3.38
N ASP A 107 -3.54 14.75 4.65
CA ASP A 107 -2.23 14.97 5.26
C ASP A 107 -1.47 13.66 5.45
N LEU A 108 -2.13 12.59 5.84
CA LEU A 108 -1.53 11.25 5.80
C LEU A 108 -1.14 10.82 4.38
N LEU A 109 -1.97 11.13 3.37
CA LEU A 109 -1.65 10.85 1.98
C LEU A 109 -0.46 11.68 1.50
N LEU A 110 -0.36 12.96 1.93
CA LEU A 110 0.81 13.81 1.69
C LEU A 110 2.07 13.12 2.19
N HIS A 111 2.09 12.61 3.43
CA HIS A 111 3.23 11.90 3.98
C HIS A 111 3.58 10.64 3.17
N VAL A 112 2.58 9.87 2.72
CA VAL A 112 2.82 8.69 1.87
C VAL A 112 3.50 9.08 0.57
N VAL A 113 3.02 10.15 -0.10
CA VAL A 113 3.60 10.64 -1.36
C VAL A 113 4.99 11.22 -1.13
N PHE A 114 5.18 11.97 -0.04
CA PHE A 114 6.46 12.57 0.29
C PHE A 114 7.54 11.52 0.57
N TYR A 115 7.25 10.53 1.41
CA TYR A 115 8.17 9.41 1.65
C TYR A 115 8.46 8.62 0.37
N SER A 116 7.48 8.45 -0.49
CA SER A 116 7.70 7.79 -1.78
C SER A 116 8.64 8.60 -2.68
N LYS A 117 8.53 9.93 -2.63
CA LYS A 117 9.43 10.83 -3.37
C LYS A 117 10.86 10.78 -2.81
N LEU A 118 11.02 10.76 -1.48
CA LEU A 118 12.33 10.57 -0.86
C LEU A 118 12.94 9.21 -1.23
N GLY A 119 12.13 8.15 -1.25
CA GLY A 119 12.57 6.82 -1.68
C GLY A 119 13.00 6.77 -3.16
N GLU A 120 12.31 7.51 -4.03
CA GLU A 120 12.67 7.67 -5.44
C GLU A 120 14.03 8.40 -5.60
N GLU A 121 14.25 9.46 -4.82
CA GLU A 121 15.51 10.22 -4.82
C GLU A 121 16.70 9.37 -4.35
N GLU A 122 16.47 8.44 -3.42
CA GLU A 122 17.47 7.44 -2.99
C GLU A 122 17.61 6.25 -3.96
N GLY A 123 16.77 6.17 -5.00
CA GLY A 123 16.74 5.05 -5.95
C GLY A 123 16.29 3.73 -5.33
N ALA A 124 15.55 3.78 -4.21
CA ALA A 124 15.11 2.60 -3.46
C ALA A 124 13.72 2.11 -3.88
N PHE A 125 12.74 3.00 -3.98
CA PHE A 125 11.35 2.71 -4.40
C PHE A 125 10.64 4.02 -4.75
N ASP A 126 9.55 3.92 -5.50
CA ASP A 126 8.66 5.04 -5.84
C ASP A 126 7.23 4.82 -5.31
N PHE A 127 6.31 5.74 -5.60
CA PHE A 127 4.90 5.65 -5.23
C PHE A 127 4.22 4.45 -5.88
N GLY A 128 4.58 4.10 -7.12
CA GLY A 128 4.06 2.93 -7.81
C GLY A 128 4.45 1.64 -7.10
N ASP A 129 5.71 1.52 -6.70
CA ASP A 129 6.20 0.37 -5.93
C ASP A 129 5.46 0.21 -4.60
N VAL A 130 5.18 1.32 -3.90
CA VAL A 130 4.40 1.31 -2.65
C VAL A 130 2.97 0.82 -2.88
N ALA A 131 2.30 1.34 -3.92
CA ALA A 131 0.94 0.97 -4.27
C ALA A 131 0.84 -0.50 -4.70
N ASP A 132 1.74 -0.96 -5.57
CA ASP A 132 1.78 -2.33 -6.05
C ASP A 132 2.08 -3.33 -4.93
N ALA A 133 3.04 -3.02 -4.06
CA ALA A 133 3.35 -3.84 -2.90
C ALA A 133 2.15 -3.96 -1.93
N LEU A 134 1.36 -2.87 -1.79
CA LEU A 134 0.13 -2.89 -1.01
C LEU A 134 -0.94 -3.76 -1.69
N CYS A 135 -1.16 -3.62 -2.99
CA CYS A 135 -2.10 -4.43 -3.76
C CYS A 135 -1.76 -5.92 -3.66
N ASP A 136 -0.52 -6.29 -3.90
CA ASP A 136 -0.05 -7.68 -3.79
C ASP A 136 -0.26 -8.25 -2.37
N LYS A 137 0.00 -7.43 -1.36
CA LYS A 137 -0.24 -7.81 0.04
C LYS A 137 -1.72 -8.03 0.33
N LEU A 138 -2.60 -7.17 -0.17
CA LEU A 138 -4.05 -7.27 0.03
C LEU A 138 -4.62 -8.50 -0.70
N ILE A 139 -4.23 -8.72 -1.94
CA ILE A 139 -4.63 -9.90 -2.73
C ILE A 139 -4.21 -11.19 -2.02
N TYR A 140 -2.95 -11.26 -1.59
CA TYR A 140 -2.43 -12.43 -0.88
C TYR A 140 -3.18 -12.72 0.43
N ARG A 141 -3.60 -11.68 1.16
CA ARG A 141 -4.28 -11.81 2.46
C ARG A 141 -5.78 -12.02 2.38
N HIS A 142 -6.37 -11.91 1.20
CA HIS A 142 -7.80 -12.11 0.98
C HIS A 142 -8.07 -13.24 -0.02
N PRO A 143 -7.60 -14.47 0.24
CA PRO A 143 -7.77 -15.59 -0.67
C PRO A 143 -9.24 -16.02 -0.82
N HIS A 144 -10.12 -15.60 0.09
CA HIS A 144 -11.56 -15.77 -0.01
C HIS A 144 -12.24 -14.83 -1.02
N VAL A 145 -11.52 -13.77 -1.48
CA VAL A 145 -12.00 -12.84 -2.51
C VAL A 145 -11.29 -13.08 -3.84
N TYR A 146 -9.98 -13.32 -3.79
CA TYR A 146 -9.11 -13.41 -4.97
C TYR A 146 -8.62 -14.82 -5.28
N GLY A 147 -8.93 -15.82 -4.45
CA GLY A 147 -8.55 -17.21 -4.60
C GLY A 147 -9.72 -18.16 -4.40
N ASP A 148 -9.42 -19.42 -4.07
CA ASP A 148 -10.41 -20.50 -4.00
C ASP A 148 -10.79 -20.88 -2.55
N ILE A 149 -10.33 -20.13 -1.56
CA ILE A 149 -10.66 -20.37 -0.15
C ILE A 149 -12.01 -19.74 0.16
N HIS A 150 -12.91 -20.49 0.78
CA HIS A 150 -14.18 -19.97 1.25
C HIS A 150 -14.08 -19.55 2.72
N ALA A 151 -14.46 -18.31 3.01
CA ALA A 151 -14.67 -17.82 4.37
C ALA A 151 -16.00 -17.10 4.42
N ASN A 152 -16.93 -17.59 5.24
CA ASN A 152 -18.32 -17.12 5.30
C ASN A 152 -18.58 -16.18 6.48
N THR A 153 -17.62 -16.10 7.41
CA THR A 153 -17.76 -15.26 8.62
C THR A 153 -16.54 -14.33 8.77
N PRO A 154 -16.72 -13.16 9.38
CA PRO A 154 -15.62 -12.23 9.68
C PRO A 154 -14.50 -12.88 10.50
N ASP A 155 -14.83 -13.79 11.43
CA ASP A 155 -13.87 -14.47 12.30
C ASP A 155 -12.98 -15.40 11.49
N GLN A 156 -13.54 -16.19 10.57
CA GLN A 156 -12.76 -17.04 9.64
C GLN A 156 -11.82 -16.20 8.76
N VAL A 157 -12.26 -15.03 8.32
CA VAL A 157 -11.41 -14.11 7.57
C VAL A 157 -10.24 -13.61 8.43
N LYS A 158 -10.51 -13.25 9.70
CA LYS A 158 -9.50 -12.77 10.65
C LYS A 158 -8.46 -13.86 10.96
N GLU A 159 -8.90 -15.08 11.23
CA GLU A 159 -8.02 -16.24 11.48
C GLU A 159 -7.12 -16.54 10.28
N ASN A 160 -7.69 -16.61 9.08
CA ASN A 160 -6.94 -16.81 7.84
C ASN A 160 -5.90 -15.69 7.62
N TRP A 161 -6.28 -14.45 7.90
CA TRP A 161 -5.41 -13.29 7.74
C TRP A 161 -4.21 -13.31 8.71
N GLU A 162 -4.46 -13.65 9.97
CA GLU A 162 -3.38 -13.79 10.96
C GLU A 162 -2.46 -14.99 10.61
N ALA A 163 -3.01 -16.13 10.19
CA ALA A 163 -2.23 -17.28 9.75
C ALA A 163 -1.32 -16.93 8.55
N LEU A 164 -1.84 -16.23 7.56
CA LEU A 164 -1.07 -15.79 6.38
C LEU A 164 -0.01 -14.73 6.74
N LYS A 165 -0.33 -13.86 7.68
CA LYS A 165 0.60 -12.85 8.20
C LYS A 165 1.77 -13.50 8.95
N LEU A 166 1.51 -14.52 9.74
CA LEU A 166 2.53 -15.33 10.43
C LEU A 166 3.43 -16.07 9.43
N ARG A 167 2.89 -16.69 8.39
CA ARG A 167 3.69 -17.39 7.36
C ARG A 167 4.71 -16.49 6.66
N LYS A 168 4.34 -15.24 6.33
CA LYS A 168 5.25 -14.29 5.67
C LYS A 168 6.29 -13.71 6.64
N LYS A 169 5.97 -13.66 7.94
CA LYS A 169 6.81 -13.06 8.99
C LYS A 169 7.78 -14.07 9.64
N ASN A 170 7.65 -15.35 9.34
CA ASN A 170 8.16 -16.48 10.13
C ASN A 170 9.66 -16.74 10.05
N ARG A 171 10.50 -15.74 9.82
CA ARG A 171 11.94 -15.99 9.85
C ARG A 171 12.76 -15.21 10.89
N ARG A 172 12.22 -14.22 11.61
CA ARG A 172 13.09 -13.40 12.48
C ARG A 172 12.49 -12.78 13.77
N SER A 173 11.27 -13.09 14.18
CA SER A 173 10.75 -12.47 15.42
C SER A 173 9.86 -13.42 16.21
N GLY A 174 10.15 -13.61 17.50
CA GLY A 174 9.31 -14.36 18.45
C GLY A 174 7.86 -13.84 18.53
N THR A 175 7.02 -14.42 19.38
CA THR A 175 5.58 -14.19 19.53
C THR A 175 5.21 -12.69 19.52
N LEU A 176 6.03 -11.83 20.18
CA LEU A 176 5.83 -10.37 20.23
C LEU A 176 6.47 -9.62 19.06
N GLY A 177 7.07 -10.33 18.12
CA GLY A 177 7.68 -9.74 16.94
C GLY A 177 6.67 -9.00 16.08
N GLY A 178 7.00 -7.71 15.75
CA GLY A 178 6.16 -6.84 14.92
C GLY A 178 5.19 -5.97 15.69
N VAL A 179 5.37 -5.84 16.99
CA VAL A 179 4.84 -4.70 17.76
C VAL A 179 5.84 -3.55 17.58
N PRO A 180 5.45 -2.41 17.00
CA PRO A 180 6.36 -1.28 16.82
C PRO A 180 6.93 -0.79 18.15
N ARG A 181 8.22 -0.43 18.15
CA ARG A 181 8.89 0.02 19.40
C ARG A 181 8.40 1.38 19.87
N SER A 182 7.99 2.22 18.93
CA SER A 182 7.56 3.61 19.15
C SER A 182 6.09 3.77 19.51
N LEU A 183 5.32 2.67 19.61
CA LEU A 183 3.92 2.76 20.05
C LEU A 183 3.81 3.35 21.46
N PRO A 184 2.80 4.21 21.72
CA PRO A 184 2.46 4.63 23.08
C PRO A 184 2.24 3.42 23.99
N ALA A 185 2.62 3.54 25.26
CA ALA A 185 2.70 2.42 26.20
C ALA A 185 1.39 1.62 26.32
N MET A 186 0.24 2.31 26.38
CA MET A 186 -1.08 1.67 26.49
C MET A 186 -1.43 0.89 25.22
N VAL A 187 -1.23 1.48 24.03
CA VAL A 187 -1.47 0.83 22.75
C VAL A 187 -0.54 -0.37 22.57
N LYS A 188 0.71 -0.22 23.01
CA LYS A 188 1.70 -1.30 22.97
C LYS A 188 1.30 -2.45 23.88
N ALA A 189 0.86 -2.18 25.11
CA ALA A 189 0.39 -3.19 26.06
C ALA A 189 -0.83 -3.95 25.50
N TYR A 190 -1.81 -3.24 24.96
CA TYR A 190 -2.96 -3.85 24.30
C TYR A 190 -2.54 -4.78 23.14
N ARG A 191 -1.68 -4.30 22.23
CA ARG A 191 -1.19 -5.11 21.10
C ARG A 191 -0.33 -6.30 21.52
N MET A 192 0.36 -6.21 22.63
CA MET A 192 1.10 -7.33 23.20
C MET A 192 0.15 -8.39 23.79
N GLY A 193 -0.92 -7.96 24.49
CA GLY A 193 -1.95 -8.85 25.01
C GLY A 193 -2.73 -9.61 23.91
N GLU A 194 -3.01 -8.94 22.77
CA GLU A 194 -3.64 -9.62 21.63
C GLU A 194 -2.77 -10.69 20.96
N LYS A 195 -1.45 -10.71 21.25
CA LYS A 195 -0.48 -11.61 20.62
C LYS A 195 0.04 -12.69 21.55
N ALA A 196 -0.22 -12.57 22.85
CA ALA A 196 0.17 -13.54 23.85
C ALA A 196 -0.80 -14.71 23.92
#